data_3c71f024957b34176f987be3d1479f9f
#
_entry.id   3c71f024957b34176f987be3d1479f9f
#
_cell.length_a   1.000
_cell.length_b   1.000
_cell.length_c   1.000
_cell.angle_alpha   90.00
_cell.angle_beta   90.00
_cell.angle_gamma   90.00
#
_symmetry.space_group_name_H-M   'P 1'
#
loop_
_entity.id
_entity.type
_entity.pdbx_description
1 polymer ?
#
loop_
_entity_poly.entity_id
_entity_poly.type
_entity_poly.pdbx_seq_one_letter_code
_entity_poly.pdbx_strand_id
1 'polypeptide(L)'
;MREYLFEVCANSVESCMAAQAGGADRVELCAGIPEGGTTPSYGDIVIAREVLQNARLHVIIRPRGGDFLYSPIEQRIMLKDID
;
A
#
# COMPACT_ATOMS: atom_id res chain seq x y z
N MET A 1 -21.67 13.28 3.98
CA MET A 1 -21.21 11.87 3.88
C MET A 1 -21.19 11.46 2.42
N ARG A 2 -20.12 10.80 1.99
CA ARG A 2 -20.04 10.30 0.62
C ARG A 2 -20.74 8.95 0.51
N GLU A 3 -21.40 8.73 -0.61
CA GLU A 3 -22.06 7.45 -0.88
C GLU A 3 -21.05 6.36 -1.25
N TYR A 4 -19.84 6.74 -1.68
CA TYR A 4 -18.79 5.80 -2.05
C TYR A 4 -17.43 6.37 -1.67
N LEU A 5 -16.45 5.49 -1.54
CA LEU A 5 -15.08 5.86 -1.18
C LEU A 5 -14.25 6.05 -2.44
N PHE A 6 -13.34 7.01 -2.38
CA PHE A 6 -12.38 7.28 -3.42
C PHE A 6 -11.01 6.79 -2.97
N GLU A 7 -10.50 5.73 -3.61
CA GLU A 7 -9.21 5.16 -3.30
C GLU A 7 -8.21 5.43 -4.40
N VAL A 8 -6.98 5.80 -4.01
CA VAL A 8 -5.88 6.04 -4.94
C VAL A 8 -4.75 5.07 -4.62
N CYS A 9 -4.21 4.41 -5.64
CA CYS A 9 -3.02 3.57 -5.51
C CYS A 9 -1.79 4.46 -5.61
N ALA A 10 -0.91 4.40 -4.61
CA ALA A 10 0.27 5.25 -4.53
C ALA A 10 1.53 4.40 -4.37
N ASN A 11 2.62 4.83 -4.99
CA ASN A 11 3.88 4.09 -4.99
C ASN A 11 4.98 4.78 -4.18
N SER A 12 4.65 5.81 -3.45
CA SER A 12 5.60 6.51 -2.58
C SER A 12 4.85 7.28 -1.52
N VAL A 13 5.56 7.70 -0.47
CA VAL A 13 4.97 8.52 0.58
C VAL A 13 4.52 9.87 0.01
N GLU A 14 5.30 10.46 -0.89
CA GLU A 14 4.94 11.72 -1.55
C GLU A 14 3.64 11.57 -2.34
N SER A 15 3.47 10.44 -3.04
CA SER A 15 2.24 10.17 -3.78
C SER A 15 1.06 10.00 -2.84
N CYS A 16 1.27 9.41 -1.66
CA CYS A 16 0.23 9.29 -0.63
C CYS A 16 -0.22 10.68 -0.18
N MET A 17 0.71 11.58 0.08
CA MET A 17 0.39 12.95 0.49
C MET A 17 -0.37 13.69 -0.59
N ALA A 18 0.04 13.54 -1.86
CA ALA A 18 -0.66 14.17 -2.99
C ALA A 18 -2.08 13.63 -3.13
N ALA A 19 -2.26 12.32 -2.96
CA ALA A 19 -3.58 11.70 -3.04
C ALA A 19 -4.50 12.23 -1.93
N GLN A 20 -3.99 12.36 -0.71
CA GLN A 20 -4.77 12.91 0.40
C GLN A 20 -5.15 14.37 0.14
N ALA A 21 -4.21 15.17 -0.34
CA ALA A 21 -4.47 16.57 -0.68
C ALA A 21 -5.51 16.69 -1.78
N GLY A 22 -5.59 15.73 -2.69
CA GLY A 22 -6.58 15.68 -3.76
C GLY A 22 -7.94 15.13 -3.33
N GLY A 23 -8.10 14.77 -2.06
CA GLY A 23 -9.38 14.35 -1.51
C GLY A 23 -9.62 12.85 -1.46
N ALA A 24 -8.57 12.04 -1.57
CA ALA A 24 -8.73 10.59 -1.44
C ALA A 24 -9.22 10.23 -0.03
N ASP A 25 -10.14 9.30 0.04
CA ASP A 25 -10.63 8.76 1.31
C ASP A 25 -9.71 7.66 1.83
N ARG A 26 -9.05 6.97 0.93
CA ARG A 26 -8.22 5.83 1.22
C ARG A 26 -7.06 5.79 0.23
N VAL A 27 -5.89 5.43 0.70
CA VAL A 27 -4.69 5.29 -0.14
C VAL A 27 -4.19 3.87 0.00
N GLU A 28 -3.95 3.20 -1.12
CA GLU A 28 -3.30 1.90 -1.14
C GLU A 28 -1.83 2.11 -1.46
N LEU A 29 -0.95 1.83 -0.50
CA LEU A 29 0.49 1.97 -0.66
C LEU A 29 1.09 0.68 -1.21
N CYS A 30 1.86 0.80 -2.27
CA CYS A 30 2.53 -0.34 -2.89
C CYS A 30 3.89 0.06 -3.43
N ALA A 31 4.75 -0.94 -3.65
CA ALA A 31 6.03 -0.79 -4.33
C ALA A 31 5.94 -1.56 -5.66
N GLY A 32 7.00 -1.58 -6.44
CA GLY A 32 7.09 -2.43 -7.62
C GLY A 32 5.96 -2.25 -8.63
N ILE A 33 5.57 -1.02 -8.93
CA ILE A 33 4.49 -0.74 -9.87
C ILE A 33 4.68 -1.45 -11.22
N PRO A 34 5.88 -1.49 -11.82
CA PRO A 34 6.08 -2.22 -13.07
C PRO A 34 5.73 -3.70 -12.98
N GLU A 35 5.71 -4.27 -11.80
CA GLU A 35 5.36 -5.66 -11.56
C GLU A 35 3.91 -5.83 -11.09
N GLY A 36 3.11 -4.77 -11.13
CA GLY A 36 1.72 -4.78 -10.72
C GLY A 36 1.49 -4.46 -9.25
N GLY A 37 2.54 -4.05 -8.55
CA GLY A 37 2.48 -3.70 -7.13
C GLY A 37 2.94 -4.83 -6.24
N THR A 38 3.81 -4.50 -5.30
CA THR A 38 4.34 -5.43 -4.29
C THR A 38 4.32 -4.75 -2.92
N THR A 39 4.61 -5.52 -1.87
CA THR A 39 4.64 -5.01 -0.51
C THR A 39 5.68 -3.89 -0.39
N PRO A 40 5.32 -2.71 0.12
CA PRO A 40 6.29 -1.64 0.34
C PRO A 40 7.21 -1.93 1.52
N SER A 41 8.28 -1.14 1.65
CA SER A 41 9.23 -1.28 2.76
C SER A 41 8.58 -0.88 4.09
N TYR A 42 9.15 -1.38 5.18
CA TYR A 42 8.69 -1.00 6.51
C TYR A 42 8.76 0.53 6.73
N GLY A 43 9.86 1.14 6.27
CA GLY A 43 10.03 2.59 6.40
C GLY A 43 8.96 3.38 5.67
N ASP A 44 8.62 2.96 4.44
CA ASP A 44 7.56 3.62 3.68
C ASP A 44 6.22 3.53 4.43
N ILE A 45 5.92 2.37 4.99
CA ILE A 45 4.66 2.15 5.72
C ILE A 45 4.59 3.05 6.94
N VAL A 46 5.67 3.10 7.74
CA VAL A 46 5.71 3.89 8.96
C VAL A 46 5.53 5.38 8.65
N ILE A 47 6.27 5.89 7.68
CA ILE A 47 6.20 7.31 7.35
C ILE A 47 4.86 7.66 6.70
N ALA A 48 4.34 6.81 5.82
CA ALA A 48 3.02 7.02 5.24
C ALA A 48 1.95 7.10 6.32
N ARG A 49 2.04 6.24 7.34
CA ARG A 49 1.10 6.26 8.46
C ARG A 49 1.16 7.57 9.23
N GLU A 50 2.35 8.12 9.39
CA GLU A 50 2.54 9.37 10.12
C GLU A 50 1.97 10.58 9.35
N VAL A 51 2.11 10.61 8.03
CA VAL A 51 1.74 11.79 7.23
C VAL A 51 0.29 11.77 6.77
N LEU A 52 -0.35 10.61 6.73
CA LEU A 52 -1.76 10.51 6.35
C LEU A 52 -2.64 10.76 7.56
N GLN A 53 -3.29 11.91 7.60
CA GLN A 53 -4.10 12.32 8.74
C GLN A 53 -5.59 12.09 8.51
N ASN A 54 -6.06 12.26 7.28
CA ASN A 54 -7.49 12.18 6.96
C ASN A 54 -7.83 10.95 6.13
N ALA A 55 -6.90 10.47 5.30
CA ALA A 55 -7.12 9.29 4.47
C ALA A 55 -6.73 8.03 5.23
N ARG A 56 -7.42 6.95 4.95
CA ARG A 56 -7.05 5.63 5.48
C ARG A 56 -5.89 5.07 4.67
N LEU A 57 -4.99 4.36 5.35
CA LEU A 57 -3.85 3.71 4.71
C LEU A 57 -4.11 2.21 4.59
N HIS A 58 -4.09 1.71 3.37
CA HIS A 58 -4.12 0.28 3.10
C HIS A 58 -2.80 -0.10 2.42
N VAL A 59 -2.24 -1.22 2.79
CA VAL A 59 -0.93 -1.67 2.30
C VAL A 59 -1.11 -2.99 1.58
N ILE A 60 -0.56 -3.08 0.36
CA ILE A 60 -0.61 -4.33 -0.39
C ILE A 60 0.40 -5.33 0.19
N ILE A 61 -0.02 -6.58 0.33
CA ILE A 61 0.86 -7.67 0.76
C ILE A 61 1.08 -8.60 -0.42
N ARG A 62 2.19 -8.40 -1.10
CA ARG A 62 2.58 -9.20 -2.27
C ARG A 62 4.11 -9.26 -2.32
N PRO A 63 4.69 -10.46 -2.04
CA PRO A 63 6.15 -10.56 -1.84
C PRO A 63 6.97 -10.39 -3.10
N ARG A 64 6.38 -10.61 -4.27
CA ARG A 64 7.10 -10.51 -5.54
C ARG A 64 6.13 -10.35 -6.70
N GLY A 65 6.64 -9.91 -7.84
CA GLY A 65 5.87 -9.89 -9.08
C GLY A 65 5.64 -11.30 -9.62
N GLY A 66 5.06 -11.39 -10.81
CA GLY A 66 4.75 -12.66 -11.45
C GLY A 66 3.41 -13.23 -11.02
N ASP A 67 3.33 -14.56 -10.96
CA ASP A 67 2.08 -15.23 -10.62
C ASP A 67 1.76 -15.15 -9.12
N PHE A 68 0.63 -15.69 -8.74
CA PHE A 68 0.16 -15.68 -7.36
C PHE A 68 0.27 -17.04 -6.66
N LEU A 69 1.09 -17.93 -7.21
CA LEU A 69 1.36 -19.24 -6.60
C LEU A 69 2.58 -19.11 -5.71
N TYR A 70 2.36 -18.75 -4.46
CA TYR A 70 3.44 -18.48 -3.53
C TYR A 70 3.95 -19.75 -2.87
N SER A 71 5.27 -19.84 -2.74
CA SER A 71 5.91 -20.95 -2.02
C SER A 71 5.58 -20.86 -0.52
N PRO A 72 5.80 -21.95 0.25
CA PRO A 72 5.62 -21.89 1.69
C PRO A 72 6.45 -20.80 2.38
N ILE A 73 7.67 -20.55 1.91
CA ILE A 73 8.50 -19.46 2.44
C ILE A 73 7.87 -18.10 2.13
N GLU A 74 7.37 -17.91 0.91
CA GLU A 74 6.72 -16.67 0.53
C GLU A 74 5.45 -16.42 1.34
N GLN A 75 4.69 -17.47 1.62
CA GLN A 75 3.50 -17.35 2.47
C GLN A 75 3.88 -16.92 3.89
N ARG A 76 4.99 -17.42 4.42
CA ARG A 76 5.49 -16.99 5.74
C ARG A 76 5.90 -15.53 5.72
N ILE A 77 6.53 -15.08 4.64
CA ILE A 77 6.89 -13.67 4.47
C ILE A 77 5.64 -12.79 4.50
N MET A 78 4.60 -13.20 3.78
CA MET A 78 3.34 -12.45 3.75
C MET A 78 2.72 -12.34 5.14
N LEU A 79 2.73 -13.41 5.93
CA LEU A 79 2.21 -13.38 7.28
C LEU A 79 3.01 -12.44 8.17
N LYS A 80 4.32 -12.40 8.02
CA LYS A 80 5.16 -11.46 8.77
C LYS A 80 4.94 -10.02 8.35
N ASP A 81 4.69 -9.79 7.06
CA ASP A 81 4.42 -8.46 6.56
C ASP A 81 3.11 -7.89 7.14
N ILE A 82 2.13 -8.75 7.40
CA ILE A 82 0.86 -8.34 8.00
C ILE A 82 1.05 -7.92 9.46
N ASP A 83 1.94 -8.59 10.18
CA ASP A 83 2.23 -8.23 11.56
C ASP A 83 2.95 -6.89 11.63
#